data_7408855372602b383418d5f01ba193b6
#
_entry.id   7408855372602b383418d5f01ba193b6
#
_cell.length_a   1.000
_cell.length_b   1.000
_cell.length_c   1.000
_cell.angle_alpha   90.00
_cell.angle_beta   90.00
_cell.angle_gamma   90.00
#
_symmetry.space_group_name_H-M   'P 1'
#
loop_
_entity.id
_entity.type
_entity.pdbx_description
1 polymer ?
#
loop_
_entity_poly.entity_id
_entity_poly.type
_entity_poly.pdbx_seq_one_letter_code
_entity_poly.pdbx_strand_id
1 'polypeptide(L)'
;NIRGSGAVGEMTRLVSAAFTEVKDYAKKLKPTNGKYSSACILLIDEADSLAQSREFDQMHHEDRAGVNALIQGIDSITKAHLPVITVMCTNRLNAIDPALRRRAAATFEFSRPDEAQRLNILQKYLAETGISNEELQTLAKSTGTNESRDYGYTYSDITQKILPSILLKSY
;
A
#
# COMPACT_ATOMS: atom_id res chain seq x y z
N ASN A 1 -3.72 15.01 0.84
CA ASN A 1 -4.73 14.70 1.86
C ASN A 1 -6.10 15.15 1.36
N ILE A 2 -6.84 14.21 0.76
CA ILE A 2 -8.12 14.48 0.09
C ILE A 2 -9.26 14.64 1.13
N ARG A 3 -9.09 14.12 2.32
CA ARG A 3 -10.08 14.13 3.41
C ARG A 3 -9.88 15.34 4.33
N GLY A 4 -10.12 16.54 3.89
CA GLY A 4 -9.95 17.70 4.76
C GLY A 4 -10.51 18.99 4.17
N SER A 5 -10.97 18.94 2.97
CA SER A 5 -11.61 20.08 2.30
C SER A 5 -13.13 19.96 2.50
N GLY A 6 -13.69 20.67 3.44
CA GLY A 6 -15.10 20.61 3.83
C GLY A 6 -16.12 21.11 2.80
N ALA A 7 -15.89 20.83 1.51
CA ALA A 7 -16.81 21.16 0.44
C ALA A 7 -17.40 19.87 -0.15
N VAL A 8 -18.74 19.78 -0.15
CA VAL A 8 -19.51 18.70 -0.80
C VAL A 8 -19.03 18.50 -2.24
N GLY A 9 -18.62 17.27 -2.59
CA GLY A 9 -18.12 16.92 -3.92
C GLY A 9 -16.61 17.14 -4.15
N GLU A 10 -15.86 17.70 -3.20
CA GLU A 10 -14.43 17.95 -3.35
C GLU A 10 -13.64 16.63 -3.50
N MET A 11 -13.97 15.62 -2.70
CA MET A 11 -13.35 14.28 -2.81
C MET A 11 -13.57 13.67 -4.20
N THR A 12 -14.82 13.72 -4.69
CA THR A 12 -15.17 13.24 -6.04
C THR A 12 -14.37 13.97 -7.12
N ARG A 13 -14.24 15.29 -7.00
CA ARG A 13 -13.48 16.13 -7.94
C ARG A 13 -11.99 15.75 -7.94
N LEU A 14 -11.39 15.58 -6.77
CA LEU A 14 -9.97 15.24 -6.62
C LEU A 14 -9.65 13.82 -7.14
N VAL A 15 -10.52 12.84 -6.83
CA VAL A 15 -10.40 11.49 -7.37
C VAL A 15 -10.49 11.51 -8.89
N SER A 16 -11.50 12.20 -9.45
CA SER A 16 -11.69 12.30 -10.90
C SER A 16 -10.51 13.01 -11.58
N ALA A 17 -9.95 14.04 -10.96
CA ALA A 17 -8.77 14.75 -11.45
C ALA A 17 -7.55 13.82 -11.50
N ALA A 18 -7.29 13.02 -10.45
CA ALA A 18 -6.18 12.07 -10.42
C ALA A 18 -6.29 11.04 -11.55
N PHE A 19 -7.50 10.49 -11.79
CA PHE A 19 -7.72 9.57 -12.91
C PHE A 19 -7.57 10.23 -14.27
N THR A 20 -7.94 11.49 -14.40
CA THR A 20 -7.73 12.26 -15.65
C THR A 20 -6.25 12.47 -15.90
N GLU A 21 -5.51 12.90 -14.90
CA GLU A 21 -4.07 13.14 -15.00
C GLU A 21 -3.31 11.88 -15.39
N VAL A 22 -3.54 10.75 -14.70
CA VAL A 22 -2.84 9.50 -15.02
C VAL A 22 -3.18 8.99 -16.43
N LYS A 23 -4.43 9.19 -16.89
CA LYS A 23 -4.82 8.87 -18.28
C LYS A 23 -4.08 9.74 -19.29
N ASP A 24 -3.90 11.01 -19.02
CA ASP A 24 -3.20 11.92 -19.92
C ASP A 24 -1.70 11.62 -19.98
N TYR A 25 -1.10 11.19 -18.86
CA TYR A 25 0.26 10.62 -18.88
C TYR A 25 0.33 9.32 -19.68
N ALA A 26 -0.59 8.40 -19.45
CA ALA A 26 -0.58 7.10 -20.12
C ALA A 26 -0.79 7.20 -21.64
N LYS A 27 -1.58 8.16 -22.12
CA LYS A 27 -1.76 8.44 -23.57
C LYS A 27 -0.47 8.87 -24.27
N LYS A 28 0.49 9.42 -23.54
CA LYS A 28 1.81 9.81 -24.09
C LYS A 28 2.73 8.59 -24.29
N LEU A 29 2.45 7.47 -23.62
CA LEU A 29 3.16 6.23 -23.80
C LEU A 29 2.71 5.57 -25.11
N LYS A 30 3.65 5.35 -26.02
CA LYS A 30 3.35 4.73 -27.31
C LYS A 30 3.75 3.26 -27.29
N PRO A 31 2.87 2.35 -27.77
CA PRO A 31 3.26 0.97 -27.91
C PRO A 31 4.26 0.80 -29.03
N THR A 32 5.24 -0.08 -28.86
CA THR A 32 6.16 -0.55 -29.90
C THR A 32 5.77 -1.99 -30.24
N ASN A 33 5.49 -2.26 -31.52
CA ASN A 33 5.00 -3.56 -31.98
C ASN A 33 3.76 -4.07 -31.21
N GLY A 34 2.82 -3.16 -30.90
CA GLY A 34 1.59 -3.49 -30.16
C GLY A 34 1.77 -3.75 -28.67
N LYS A 35 2.98 -3.56 -28.12
CA LYS A 35 3.29 -3.74 -26.70
C LYS A 35 3.78 -2.45 -26.07
N TYR A 36 3.31 -2.16 -24.87
CA TYR A 36 3.85 -1.08 -24.04
C TYR A 36 5.10 -1.56 -23.30
N SER A 37 6.17 -0.79 -23.35
CA SER A 37 7.41 -1.02 -22.58
C SER A 37 7.37 -0.36 -21.21
N SER A 38 6.37 0.49 -20.95
CA SER A 38 6.21 1.26 -19.72
C SER A 38 4.74 1.37 -19.36
N ALA A 39 4.45 1.57 -18.08
CA ALA A 39 3.11 1.79 -17.57
C ALA A 39 3.12 2.92 -16.53
N CYS A 40 1.97 3.57 -16.33
CA CYS A 40 1.74 4.47 -15.22
C CYS A 40 1.21 3.67 -14.02
N ILE A 41 1.64 4.02 -12.82
CA ILE A 41 1.10 3.46 -11.58
C ILE A 41 0.34 4.57 -10.87
N LEU A 42 -0.97 4.35 -10.62
CA LEU A 42 -1.77 5.17 -9.74
C LEU A 42 -1.84 4.49 -8.38
N LEU A 43 -1.11 5.03 -7.41
CA LEU A 43 -1.09 4.52 -6.04
C LEU A 43 -2.13 5.27 -5.19
N ILE A 44 -3.02 4.52 -4.55
CA ILE A 44 -4.02 5.02 -3.60
C ILE A 44 -3.70 4.41 -2.24
N ASP A 45 -3.06 5.20 -1.39
CA ASP A 45 -2.75 4.78 -0.02
C ASP A 45 -3.92 5.07 0.92
N GLU A 46 -4.02 4.30 2.01
CA GLU A 46 -5.17 4.34 2.94
C GLU A 46 -6.52 4.25 2.20
N ALA A 47 -6.61 3.33 1.25
CA ALA A 47 -7.77 3.21 0.37
C ALA A 47 -9.10 3.00 1.11
N ASP A 48 -9.08 2.39 2.29
CA ASP A 48 -10.26 2.25 3.15
C ASP A 48 -10.85 3.59 3.58
N SER A 49 -10.07 4.67 3.57
CA SER A 49 -10.57 6.01 3.85
C SER A 49 -11.40 6.62 2.70
N LEU A 50 -11.16 6.17 1.46
CA LEU A 50 -11.81 6.67 0.24
C LEU A 50 -12.81 5.67 -0.34
N ALA A 51 -12.60 4.39 -0.08
CA ALA A 51 -13.23 3.26 -0.75
C ALA A 51 -14.07 2.41 0.22
N GLN A 52 -14.53 2.99 1.33
CA GLN A 52 -15.30 2.30 2.35
C GLN A 52 -16.59 1.70 1.79
N SER A 53 -16.96 0.49 2.27
CA SER A 53 -18.19 -0.18 1.86
C SER A 53 -19.42 0.66 2.16
N ARG A 54 -20.33 0.73 1.20
CA ARG A 54 -21.61 1.45 1.27
C ARG A 54 -22.64 0.77 2.17
N GLU A 55 -22.33 -0.39 2.72
CA GLU A 55 -23.21 -1.16 3.62
C GLU A 55 -23.16 -0.64 5.07
N PHE A 56 -22.21 0.26 5.39
CA PHE A 56 -22.19 0.90 6.72
C PHE A 56 -23.27 1.99 6.78
N ASP A 57 -24.21 1.84 7.70
CA ASP A 57 -25.39 2.71 7.87
C ASP A 57 -25.09 4.20 8.14
N GLN A 58 -23.86 4.55 8.52
CA GLN A 58 -23.41 5.91 8.80
C GLN A 58 -22.64 6.57 7.66
N MET A 59 -22.67 6.00 6.46
CA MET A 59 -21.92 6.53 5.33
C MET A 59 -22.60 7.79 4.77
N HIS A 60 -21.90 8.91 4.79
CA HIS A 60 -22.39 10.16 4.20
C HIS A 60 -22.49 10.06 2.67
N HIS A 61 -23.39 10.86 2.05
CA HIS A 61 -23.57 10.90 0.60
C HIS A 61 -22.25 11.19 -0.15
N GLU A 62 -21.34 11.93 0.44
CA GLU A 62 -20.03 12.26 -0.12
C GLU A 62 -19.12 11.02 -0.26
N ASP A 63 -19.10 10.16 0.74
CA ASP A 63 -18.29 8.95 0.71
C ASP A 63 -18.77 8.00 -0.40
N ARG A 64 -20.08 7.90 -0.60
CA ARG A 64 -20.67 7.12 -1.71
C ARG A 64 -20.29 7.69 -3.07
N ALA A 65 -20.25 9.00 -3.22
CA ALA A 65 -19.85 9.66 -4.45
C ALA A 65 -18.36 9.45 -4.75
N GLY A 66 -17.49 9.44 -3.72
CA GLY A 66 -16.08 9.12 -3.84
C GLY A 66 -15.84 7.69 -4.32
N VAL A 67 -16.52 6.70 -3.73
CA VAL A 67 -16.46 5.30 -4.18
C VAL A 67 -16.89 5.17 -5.65
N ASN A 68 -17.97 5.83 -6.04
CA ASN A 68 -18.43 5.81 -7.43
C ASN A 68 -17.40 6.44 -8.38
N ALA A 69 -16.73 7.52 -7.98
CA ALA A 69 -15.69 8.15 -8.78
C ALA A 69 -14.48 7.22 -8.96
N LEU A 70 -14.08 6.48 -7.93
CA LEU A 70 -13.04 5.44 -8.02
C LEU A 70 -13.43 4.34 -9.02
N ILE A 71 -14.64 3.81 -8.89
CA ILE A 71 -15.15 2.77 -9.79
C ILE A 71 -15.15 3.26 -11.25
N GLN A 72 -15.71 4.46 -11.50
CA GLN A 72 -15.74 5.05 -12.84
C GLN A 72 -14.34 5.34 -13.39
N GLY A 73 -13.42 5.77 -12.53
CA GLY A 73 -12.03 5.98 -12.90
C GLY A 73 -11.35 4.70 -13.38
N ILE A 74 -11.43 3.62 -12.59
CA ILE A 74 -10.89 2.31 -12.94
C ILE A 74 -11.51 1.78 -14.24
N ASP A 75 -12.84 1.81 -14.35
CA ASP A 75 -13.55 1.36 -15.55
C ASP A 75 -13.14 2.16 -16.79
N SER A 76 -12.89 3.46 -16.65
CA SER A 76 -12.47 4.33 -17.75
C SER A 76 -11.07 4.01 -18.27
N ILE A 77 -10.15 3.63 -17.39
CA ILE A 77 -8.80 3.19 -17.77
C ILE A 77 -8.88 1.85 -18.52
N THR A 78 -9.62 0.90 -17.96
CA THR A 78 -9.81 -0.42 -18.55
C THR A 78 -10.43 -0.34 -19.95
N LYS A 79 -11.49 0.45 -20.11
CA LYS A 79 -12.16 0.65 -21.43
C LYS A 79 -11.26 1.32 -22.45
N ALA A 80 -10.37 2.20 -22.01
CA ALA A 80 -9.45 2.90 -22.90
C ALA A 80 -8.19 2.07 -23.23
N HIS A 81 -8.04 0.88 -22.68
CA HIS A 81 -6.87 0.00 -22.85
C HIS A 81 -5.53 0.72 -22.60
N LEU A 82 -5.50 1.66 -21.65
CA LEU A 82 -4.31 2.41 -21.31
C LEU A 82 -3.37 1.59 -20.41
N PRO A 83 -2.05 1.76 -20.54
CA PRO A 83 -1.07 1.08 -19.72
C PRO A 83 -1.00 1.73 -18.31
N VAL A 84 -2.05 1.57 -17.52
CA VAL A 84 -2.17 2.08 -16.16
C VAL A 84 -2.46 0.92 -15.21
N ILE A 85 -1.72 0.87 -14.12
CA ILE A 85 -1.94 -0.04 -13.01
C ILE A 85 -2.43 0.78 -11.83
N THR A 86 -3.63 0.50 -11.34
CA THR A 86 -4.13 1.10 -10.09
C THR A 86 -3.79 0.17 -8.93
N VAL A 87 -3.05 0.68 -7.96
CA VAL A 87 -2.66 -0.03 -6.73
C VAL A 87 -3.36 0.64 -5.55
N MET A 88 -4.11 -0.12 -4.79
CA MET A 88 -4.76 0.32 -3.56
C MET A 88 -4.10 -0.35 -2.36
N CYS A 89 -3.64 0.44 -1.39
CA CYS A 89 -3.10 -0.04 -0.13
C CYS A 89 -4.12 0.20 0.99
N THR A 90 -4.32 -0.79 1.84
CA THR A 90 -5.23 -0.67 3.00
C THR A 90 -4.81 -1.63 4.12
N ASN A 91 -5.02 -1.22 5.35
CA ASN A 91 -4.92 -2.08 6.53
C ASN A 91 -6.26 -2.76 6.86
N ARG A 92 -7.34 -2.46 6.12
CA ARG A 92 -8.70 -2.90 6.39
C ARG A 92 -9.39 -3.39 5.11
N LEU A 93 -8.89 -4.50 4.55
CA LEU A 93 -9.43 -5.04 3.29
C LEU A 93 -10.96 -5.24 3.34
N ASN A 94 -11.49 -5.69 4.49
CA ASN A 94 -12.93 -5.90 4.67
C ASN A 94 -13.75 -4.61 4.67
N ALA A 95 -13.12 -3.45 4.88
CA ALA A 95 -13.78 -2.15 4.79
C ALA A 95 -13.89 -1.63 3.35
N ILE A 96 -13.13 -2.20 2.41
CA ILE A 96 -13.18 -1.81 1.00
C ILE A 96 -14.51 -2.28 0.37
N ASP A 97 -15.15 -1.38 -0.38
CA ASP A 97 -16.39 -1.66 -1.10
C ASP A 97 -16.27 -2.92 -1.99
N PRO A 98 -17.22 -3.86 -1.90
CA PRO A 98 -17.18 -5.11 -2.68
C PRO A 98 -17.08 -4.88 -4.20
N ALA A 99 -17.63 -3.78 -4.71
CA ALA A 99 -17.55 -3.48 -6.14
C ALA A 99 -16.13 -3.10 -6.58
N LEU A 100 -15.34 -2.45 -5.70
CA LEU A 100 -13.92 -2.19 -5.95
C LEU A 100 -13.09 -3.47 -5.83
N ARG A 101 -13.33 -4.28 -4.79
CA ARG A 101 -12.63 -5.58 -4.64
C ARG A 101 -12.81 -6.49 -5.85
N ARG A 102 -14.01 -6.54 -6.43
CA ARG A 102 -14.29 -7.34 -7.66
C ARG A 102 -13.55 -6.85 -8.91
N ARG A 103 -13.02 -5.62 -8.89
CA ARG A 103 -12.21 -5.05 -9.99
C ARG A 103 -10.71 -5.25 -9.81
N ALA A 104 -10.28 -5.68 -8.64
CA ALA A 104 -8.89 -6.01 -8.40
C ALA A 104 -8.52 -7.31 -9.13
N ALA A 105 -7.48 -7.25 -9.95
CA ALA A 105 -6.92 -8.42 -10.64
C ALA A 105 -6.18 -9.35 -9.67
N ALA A 106 -5.60 -8.80 -8.60
CA ALA A 106 -4.91 -9.54 -7.55
C ALA A 106 -5.01 -8.80 -6.22
N THR A 107 -4.96 -9.55 -5.13
CA THR A 107 -4.84 -9.03 -3.77
C THR A 107 -3.63 -9.66 -3.13
N PHE A 108 -2.73 -8.84 -2.58
CA PHE A 108 -1.53 -9.26 -1.88
C PHE A 108 -1.66 -8.90 -0.40
N GLU A 109 -1.51 -9.89 0.46
CA GLU A 109 -1.48 -9.69 1.90
C GLU A 109 -0.04 -9.60 2.38
N PHE A 110 0.26 -8.54 3.12
CA PHE A 110 1.57 -8.33 3.76
C PHE A 110 1.42 -8.55 5.26
N SER A 111 1.82 -9.73 5.70
CA SER A 111 1.86 -10.09 7.12
C SER A 111 3.13 -9.56 7.81
N ARG A 112 3.15 -9.64 9.15
CA ARG A 112 4.39 -9.40 9.89
C ARG A 112 5.42 -10.47 9.54
N PRO A 113 6.73 -10.12 9.54
CA PRO A 113 7.76 -11.09 9.21
C PRO A 113 7.82 -12.21 10.27
N ASP A 114 7.97 -13.44 9.81
CA ASP A 114 8.31 -14.59 10.64
C ASP A 114 9.77 -14.51 11.12
N GLU A 115 10.23 -15.48 11.93
CA GLU A 115 11.60 -15.47 12.48
C GLU A 115 12.66 -15.54 11.38
N ALA A 116 12.45 -16.38 10.37
CA ALA A 116 13.39 -16.53 9.27
C ALA A 116 13.49 -15.25 8.42
N GLN A 117 12.37 -14.60 8.17
CA GLN A 117 12.32 -13.33 7.47
C GLN A 117 12.99 -12.20 8.27
N ARG A 118 12.79 -12.16 9.61
CA ARG A 118 13.47 -11.20 10.49
C ARG A 118 14.98 -11.45 10.50
N LEU A 119 15.41 -12.70 10.58
CA LEU A 119 16.83 -13.07 10.48
C LEU A 119 17.44 -12.60 9.16
N ASN A 120 16.77 -12.85 8.04
CA ASN A 120 17.24 -12.42 6.71
C ASN A 120 17.41 -10.89 6.61
N ILE A 121 16.49 -10.12 7.17
CA ILE A 121 16.61 -8.66 7.21
C ILE A 121 17.84 -8.26 8.03
N LEU A 122 17.99 -8.80 9.23
CA LEU A 122 19.12 -8.51 10.11
C LEU A 122 20.46 -8.87 9.44
N GLN A 123 20.57 -10.04 8.82
CA GLN A 123 21.73 -10.46 8.06
C GLN A 123 22.06 -9.47 6.94
N LYS A 124 21.04 -9.08 6.15
CA LYS A 124 21.23 -8.15 5.03
C LYS A 124 21.78 -6.79 5.44
N TYR A 125 21.30 -6.24 6.55
CA TYR A 125 21.66 -4.88 6.98
C TYR A 125 22.86 -4.84 7.93
N LEU A 126 23.19 -5.95 8.60
CA LEU A 126 24.28 -6.04 9.57
C LEU A 126 25.46 -6.87 9.06
N ALA A 127 25.49 -7.24 7.76
CA ALA A 127 26.53 -8.08 7.17
C ALA A 127 27.98 -7.56 7.41
N GLU A 128 28.14 -6.24 7.44
CA GLU A 128 29.46 -5.58 7.53
C GLU A 128 29.82 -5.13 8.96
N THR A 129 28.95 -5.43 9.95
CA THR A 129 29.13 -4.94 11.33
C THR A 129 29.97 -5.87 12.20
N GLY A 130 30.38 -7.05 11.70
CA GLY A 130 31.12 -8.06 12.45
C GLY A 130 30.28 -8.86 13.48
N ILE A 131 28.96 -8.65 13.51
CA ILE A 131 28.05 -9.40 14.38
C ILE A 131 27.97 -10.85 13.91
N SER A 132 28.14 -11.80 14.84
CA SER A 132 28.11 -13.22 14.53
C SER A 132 26.71 -13.73 14.15
N ASN A 133 26.65 -14.85 13.42
CA ASN A 133 25.36 -15.46 13.07
C ASN A 133 24.54 -15.88 14.29
N GLU A 134 25.17 -16.28 15.38
CA GLU A 134 24.50 -16.65 16.64
C GLU A 134 23.82 -15.44 17.28
N GLU A 135 24.50 -14.29 17.29
CA GLU A 135 23.93 -13.04 17.77
C GLU A 135 22.77 -12.56 16.90
N LEU A 136 22.88 -12.68 15.56
CA LEU A 136 21.80 -12.36 14.63
C LEU A 136 20.57 -13.26 14.84
N GLN A 137 20.76 -14.56 15.10
CA GLN A 137 19.67 -15.47 15.44
C GLN A 137 19.01 -15.08 16.77
N THR A 138 19.80 -14.73 17.78
CA THR A 138 19.29 -14.25 19.07
C THR A 138 18.48 -12.98 18.91
N LEU A 139 18.95 -12.03 18.10
CA LEU A 139 18.22 -10.81 17.76
C LEU A 139 16.92 -11.12 17.02
N ALA A 140 16.95 -12.03 16.04
CA ALA A 140 15.75 -12.44 15.32
C ALA A 140 14.68 -13.05 16.23
N LYS A 141 15.08 -13.85 17.22
CA LYS A 141 14.18 -14.40 18.24
C LYS A 141 13.63 -13.31 19.15
N SER A 142 14.49 -12.43 19.65
CA SER A 142 14.09 -11.35 20.57
C SER A 142 13.13 -10.32 19.94
N THR A 143 13.16 -10.20 18.61
CA THR A 143 12.21 -9.36 17.85
C THR A 143 10.87 -10.06 17.55
N GLY A 144 10.70 -11.31 17.96
CA GLY A 144 9.45 -12.06 17.89
C GLY A 144 8.46 -11.70 18.99
N THR A 145 7.47 -12.57 19.21
CA THR A 145 6.54 -12.50 20.34
C THR A 145 7.26 -12.85 21.65
N ASN A 146 6.84 -12.27 22.77
CA ASN A 146 7.30 -12.60 24.10
C ASN A 146 6.20 -12.31 25.13
N GLU A 147 6.45 -12.52 26.43
CA GLU A 147 5.48 -12.32 27.52
C GLU A 147 4.89 -10.91 27.59
N SER A 148 5.62 -9.90 27.12
CA SER A 148 5.20 -8.50 27.12
C SER A 148 4.72 -8.00 25.76
N ARG A 149 4.76 -8.85 24.72
CA ARG A 149 4.45 -8.45 23.35
C ARG A 149 3.81 -9.60 22.56
N ASP A 150 2.54 -9.45 22.25
CA ASP A 150 1.73 -10.44 21.54
C ASP A 150 2.12 -10.64 20.08
N TYR A 151 2.79 -9.64 19.47
CA TYR A 151 3.15 -9.64 18.05
C TYR A 151 4.64 -9.35 17.86
N GLY A 152 5.29 -10.06 16.93
CA GLY A 152 6.64 -9.74 16.50
C GLY A 152 6.72 -8.35 15.86
N TYR A 153 7.91 -7.79 15.79
CA TYR A 153 8.17 -6.51 15.12
C TYR A 153 7.84 -6.58 13.62
N THR A 154 7.37 -5.45 13.08
CA THR A 154 7.17 -5.27 11.64
C THR A 154 8.50 -5.04 10.93
N TYR A 155 8.50 -5.11 9.59
CA TYR A 155 9.64 -4.71 8.78
C TYR A 155 10.10 -3.28 9.09
N SER A 156 9.15 -2.36 9.26
CA SER A 156 9.42 -0.97 9.62
C SER A 156 10.04 -0.83 11.00
N ASP A 157 9.54 -1.57 12.00
CA ASP A 157 10.12 -1.54 13.35
C ASP A 157 11.58 -2.00 13.33
N ILE A 158 11.88 -3.08 12.58
CA ILE A 158 13.25 -3.59 12.46
C ILE A 158 14.14 -2.57 11.76
N THR A 159 13.73 -2.06 10.60
CA THR A 159 14.58 -1.21 9.77
C THR A 159 14.72 0.22 10.30
N GLN A 160 13.69 0.77 10.95
CA GLN A 160 13.68 2.17 11.38
C GLN A 160 13.96 2.37 12.86
N LYS A 161 13.84 1.33 13.70
CA LYS A 161 14.08 1.43 15.15
C LYS A 161 15.22 0.54 15.61
N ILE A 162 15.16 -0.77 15.28
CA ILE A 162 16.12 -1.75 15.79
C ILE A 162 17.49 -1.56 15.14
N LEU A 163 17.57 -1.56 13.82
CA LEU A 163 18.84 -1.42 13.09
C LEU A 163 19.58 -0.14 13.44
N PRO A 164 18.97 1.07 13.44
CA PRO A 164 19.64 2.28 13.86
C PRO A 164 20.12 2.21 15.31
N SER A 165 19.35 1.59 16.21
CA SER A 165 19.75 1.45 17.62
C SER A 165 20.97 0.57 17.82
N ILE A 166 21.13 -0.48 17.01
CA ILE A 166 22.29 -1.36 17.03
C ILE A 166 23.50 -0.62 16.46
N LEU A 167 23.37 -0.01 15.28
CA LEU A 167 24.45 0.70 14.61
C LEU A 167 24.99 1.87 15.44
N LEU A 168 24.12 2.63 16.14
CA LEU A 168 24.55 3.73 17.01
C LEU A 168 25.24 3.29 18.30
N LYS A 169 25.04 2.03 18.73
CA LYS A 169 25.72 1.47 19.93
C LYS A 169 27.04 0.77 19.60
N SER A 170 27.31 0.52 18.33
CA SER A 170 28.55 -0.11 17.86
C SER A 170 29.67 0.91 17.56
N TYR A 171 29.39 2.18 17.72
CA TYR A 171 30.33 3.30 17.73
C TYR A 171 30.48 3.86 19.14
#